data_7757bb3c761b970b3aca2d3d2a8d0fde
#
_entry.id   7757bb3c761b970b3aca2d3d2a8d0fde
#
_cell.length_a   1.000
_cell.length_b   1.000
_cell.length_c   1.000
_cell.angle_alpha   90.00
_cell.angle_beta   90.00
_cell.angle_gamma   90.00
#
_symmetry.space_group_name_H-M   'P 1'
#
loop_
_entity.id
_entity.type
_entity.pdbx_description
1 polymer ?
#
loop_
_entity_poly.entity_id
_entity_poly.type
_entity_poly.pdbx_seq_one_letter_code
_entity_poly.pdbx_strand_id
1 'polypeptide(L)'
;MDEIIACLEQKVLLLTKIWNLTKQIQVRCTQEEVELDQFLDLRGVYIERVNKCNKLIQKLTRDLPADQQKHLTHILQQEPIDEKLCVSDEERQIVKLTLNCADLLQKAGQLDRSAREILTHQCEELKEKINQLRKAEKNPNLYRDTV
;
A
#
# COMPACT_ATOMS: atom_id res chain seq x y z
N MET A 1 22.22 -4.00 15.67
CA MET A 1 21.20 -4.69 14.83
C MET A 1 19.84 -4.92 15.51
N ASP A 2 19.80 -5.06 16.80
CA ASP A 2 18.53 -5.28 17.52
C ASP A 2 17.52 -4.15 17.34
N GLU A 3 17.98 -2.91 17.30
CA GLU A 3 17.11 -1.75 17.04
C GLU A 3 16.54 -1.75 15.61
N ILE A 4 17.34 -2.18 14.63
CA ILE A 4 16.88 -2.33 13.25
C ILE A 4 15.79 -3.42 13.18
N ILE A 5 15.99 -4.53 13.85
CA ILE A 5 15.01 -5.62 13.94
C ILE A 5 13.71 -5.13 14.57
N ALA A 6 13.80 -4.39 15.68
CA ALA A 6 12.61 -3.83 16.34
C ALA A 6 11.85 -2.86 15.42
N CYS A 7 12.55 -2.01 14.67
CA CYS A 7 11.94 -1.11 13.69
C CYS A 7 11.27 -1.88 12.55
N LEU A 8 11.89 -2.94 12.06
CA LEU A 8 11.31 -3.79 11.02
C LEU A 8 10.08 -4.55 11.50
N GLU A 9 10.09 -5.05 12.73
CA GLU A 9 8.92 -5.68 13.35
C GLU A 9 7.76 -4.69 13.47
N GLN A 10 8.04 -3.47 13.88
CA GLN A 10 7.04 -2.39 13.93
C GLN A 10 6.52 -2.07 12.53
N LYS A 11 7.39 -2.01 11.54
CA LYS A 11 7.01 -1.80 10.14
C LYS A 11 6.08 -2.90 9.62
N VAL A 12 6.36 -4.16 9.94
CA VAL A 12 5.49 -5.30 9.58
C VAL A 12 4.09 -5.12 10.18
N LEU A 13 4.00 -4.75 11.45
CA LEU A 13 2.70 -4.50 12.11
C LEU A 13 1.93 -3.37 11.41
N LEU A 14 2.59 -2.28 11.09
CA LEU A 14 1.99 -1.14 10.40
C LEU A 14 1.52 -1.51 8.98
N LEU A 15 2.34 -2.23 8.23
CA LEU A 15 2.00 -2.69 6.88
C LEU A 15 0.83 -3.69 6.90
N THR A 16 0.75 -4.54 7.93
CA THR A 16 -0.39 -5.44 8.13
C THR A 16 -1.69 -4.65 8.34
N LYS A 17 -1.64 -3.59 9.14
CA LYS A 17 -2.79 -2.69 9.35
C LYS A 17 -3.19 -1.97 8.06
N ILE A 18 -2.21 -1.50 7.29
CA ILE A 18 -2.44 -0.88 5.97
C ILE A 18 -3.10 -1.87 5.01
N TRP A 19 -2.62 -3.10 4.97
CA TRP A 19 -3.21 -4.15 4.13
C TRP A 19 -4.66 -4.44 4.52
N ASN A 20 -4.95 -4.58 5.81
CA ASN A 20 -6.32 -4.79 6.31
C ASN A 20 -7.25 -3.63 5.97
N LEU A 21 -6.80 -2.39 6.11
CA LEU A 21 -7.55 -1.20 5.71
C LEU A 21 -7.79 -1.17 4.20
N THR A 22 -6.80 -1.54 3.41
CA THR A 22 -6.90 -1.58 1.94
C THR A 22 -7.92 -2.64 1.49
N LYS A 23 -7.99 -3.78 2.17
CA LYS A 23 -9.05 -4.78 1.94
C LYS A 23 -10.45 -4.19 2.17
N GLN A 24 -10.62 -3.46 3.27
CA GLN A 24 -11.89 -2.81 3.61
C GLN A 24 -12.24 -1.73 2.59
N ILE A 25 -11.27 -0.94 2.14
CA ILE A 25 -11.45 0.08 1.10
C ILE A 25 -11.93 -0.59 -0.21
N GLN A 26 -11.28 -1.67 -0.62
CA GLN A 26 -11.66 -2.38 -1.84
C GLN A 26 -13.10 -2.91 -1.77
N VAL A 27 -13.49 -3.51 -0.65
CA VAL A 27 -14.86 -4.00 -0.45
C VAL A 27 -15.87 -2.85 -0.52
N ARG A 28 -15.58 -1.72 0.11
CA ARG A 28 -16.49 -0.56 0.11
C ARG A 28 -16.62 0.10 -1.25
N CYS A 29 -15.59 0.04 -2.10
CA CYS A 29 -15.66 0.54 -3.47
C CYS A 29 -16.71 -0.19 -4.32
N THR A 30 -17.12 -1.39 -3.94
CA THR A 30 -18.16 -2.17 -4.64
C THR A 30 -19.58 -1.86 -4.16
N GLN A 31 -19.76 -1.04 -3.13
CA GLN A 31 -21.04 -0.67 -2.55
C GLN A 31 -21.68 0.52 -3.29
N GLU A 32 -23.00 0.65 -3.20
CA GLU A 32 -23.72 1.74 -3.86
C GLU A 32 -23.34 3.13 -3.33
N GLU A 33 -23.18 3.24 -2.01
CA GLU A 33 -22.67 4.45 -1.37
C GLU A 33 -21.23 4.21 -0.92
N VAL A 34 -20.30 4.97 -1.49
CA VAL A 34 -18.87 4.81 -1.20
C VAL A 34 -18.46 5.87 -0.20
N GLU A 35 -18.23 5.46 1.06
CA GLU A 35 -17.67 6.30 2.11
C GLU A 35 -16.28 5.75 2.48
N LEU A 36 -15.22 6.46 2.08
CA LEU A 36 -13.85 6.02 2.24
C LEU A 36 -13.02 6.91 3.18
N ASP A 37 -13.50 8.11 3.52
CA ASP A 37 -12.70 9.15 4.16
C ASP A 37 -12.03 8.67 5.45
N GLN A 38 -12.75 7.99 6.35
CA GLN A 38 -12.20 7.48 7.60
C GLN A 38 -11.09 6.45 7.38
N PHE A 39 -11.29 5.55 6.42
CA PHE A 39 -10.31 4.51 6.09
C PHE A 39 -9.06 5.10 5.44
N LEU A 40 -9.23 6.07 4.54
CA LEU A 40 -8.12 6.76 3.88
C LEU A 40 -7.31 7.59 4.88
N ASP A 41 -7.96 8.30 5.78
CA ASP A 41 -7.31 9.10 6.82
C ASP A 41 -6.49 8.20 7.76
N LEU A 42 -7.06 7.11 8.23
CA LEU A 42 -6.36 6.18 9.11
C LEU A 42 -5.21 5.50 8.39
N ARG A 43 -5.40 5.09 7.13
CA ARG A 43 -4.32 4.53 6.32
C ARG A 43 -3.19 5.52 6.13
N GLY A 44 -3.51 6.79 5.90
CA GLY A 44 -2.52 7.88 5.81
C GLY A 44 -1.67 8.02 7.06
N VAL A 45 -2.27 7.92 8.26
CA VAL A 45 -1.54 7.93 9.54
C VAL A 45 -0.55 6.76 9.61
N TYR A 46 -0.96 5.57 9.25
CA TYR A 46 -0.08 4.40 9.27
C TYR A 46 1.04 4.50 8.23
N ILE A 47 0.77 5.05 7.05
CA ILE A 47 1.79 5.31 6.01
C ILE A 47 2.86 6.28 6.54
N GLU A 48 2.46 7.35 7.22
CA GLU A 48 3.41 8.28 7.83
C GLU A 48 4.30 7.59 8.87
N ARG A 49 3.72 6.71 9.69
CA ARG A 49 4.47 5.93 10.67
C ARG A 49 5.45 4.97 10.01
N VAL A 50 5.07 4.34 8.91
CA VAL A 50 5.98 3.50 8.10
C VAL A 50 7.15 4.34 7.58
N ASN A 51 6.89 5.54 7.07
CA ASN A 51 7.93 6.45 6.60
C ASN A 51 8.91 6.83 7.71
N LYS A 52 8.42 7.06 8.93
CA LYS A 52 9.29 7.30 10.10
C LYS A 52 10.14 6.08 10.44
N CYS A 53 9.57 4.88 10.39
CA CYS A 53 10.32 3.63 10.57
C CYS A 53 11.44 3.50 9.52
N ASN A 54 11.13 3.79 8.25
CA ASN A 54 12.10 3.73 7.17
C ASN A 54 13.28 4.69 7.38
N LYS A 55 13.00 5.93 7.81
CA LYS A 55 14.04 6.91 8.12
C LYS A 55 14.92 6.46 9.28
N LEU A 56 14.32 5.90 10.32
CA LEU A 56 15.05 5.39 11.47
C LEU A 56 15.90 4.18 11.09
N ILE A 57 15.38 3.26 10.29
CA ILE A 57 16.13 2.11 9.79
C ILE A 57 17.34 2.57 8.98
N GLN A 58 17.17 3.56 8.10
CA GLN A 58 18.27 4.13 7.33
C GLN A 58 19.37 4.71 8.25
N LYS A 59 18.96 5.48 9.26
CA LYS A 59 19.89 6.06 10.22
C LYS A 59 20.66 4.98 11.00
N LEU A 60 19.94 4.00 11.54
CA LEU A 60 20.53 2.89 12.30
C LEU A 60 21.48 2.07 11.43
N THR A 61 21.17 1.87 10.16
CA THR A 61 22.02 1.16 9.20
C THR A 61 23.32 1.93 8.96
N ARG A 62 23.25 3.26 8.83
CA ARG A 62 24.45 4.12 8.66
C ARG A 62 25.34 4.11 9.89
N ASP A 63 24.76 3.93 11.08
CA ASP A 63 25.50 3.92 12.34
C ASP A 63 26.15 2.56 12.64
N LEU A 64 25.90 1.53 11.82
CA LEU A 64 26.57 0.24 11.93
C LEU A 64 28.06 0.35 11.57
N PRO A 65 28.92 -0.52 12.16
CA PRO A 65 30.29 -0.64 11.70
C PRO A 65 30.37 -0.86 10.19
N ALA A 66 31.38 -0.26 9.54
CA ALA A 66 31.48 -0.23 8.06
C ALA A 66 31.38 -1.61 7.42
N ASP A 67 31.99 -2.62 8.00
CA ASP A 67 31.95 -4.00 7.47
C ASP A 67 30.55 -4.61 7.55
N GLN A 68 29.85 -4.42 8.67
CA GLN A 68 28.48 -4.90 8.84
C GLN A 68 27.51 -4.16 7.91
N GLN A 69 27.69 -2.86 7.76
CA GLN A 69 26.86 -2.04 6.85
C GLN A 69 27.00 -2.50 5.42
N LYS A 70 28.21 -2.72 4.92
CA LYS A 70 28.47 -3.21 3.55
C LYS A 70 27.89 -4.59 3.33
N HIS A 71 28.08 -5.48 4.29
CA HIS A 71 27.60 -6.85 4.18
C HIS A 71 26.06 -6.91 4.16
N LEU A 72 25.42 -6.20 5.07
CA LEU A 72 23.95 -6.13 5.12
C LEU A 72 23.38 -5.52 3.84
N THR A 73 23.95 -4.43 3.36
CA THR A 73 23.54 -3.78 2.10
C THR A 73 23.71 -4.72 0.92
N HIS A 74 24.81 -5.46 0.87
CA HIS A 74 25.06 -6.45 -0.18
C HIS A 74 23.99 -7.54 -0.21
N ILE A 75 23.66 -8.11 0.95
CA ILE A 75 22.62 -9.16 1.05
C ILE A 75 21.26 -8.62 0.58
N LEU A 76 20.87 -7.44 1.04
CA LEU A 76 19.55 -6.85 0.74
C LEU A 76 19.41 -6.39 -0.71
N GLN A 77 20.53 -6.14 -1.41
CA GLN A 77 20.52 -5.78 -2.83
C GLN A 77 20.45 -6.96 -3.79
N GLN A 78 20.62 -8.18 -3.30
CA GLN A 78 20.49 -9.38 -4.13
C GLN A 78 19.05 -9.58 -4.61
N GLU A 79 18.87 -9.95 -5.86
CA GLU A 79 17.55 -10.32 -6.40
C GLU A 79 17.66 -11.71 -7.08
N PRO A 80 17.04 -12.76 -6.52
CA PRO A 80 16.33 -12.79 -5.22
C PRO A 80 17.30 -12.71 -4.03
N ILE A 81 16.81 -12.23 -2.89
CA ILE A 81 17.60 -12.19 -1.66
C ILE A 81 17.94 -13.63 -1.24
N ASP A 82 19.24 -13.90 -1.06
CA ASP A 82 19.73 -15.21 -0.66
C ASP A 82 20.07 -15.22 0.84
N GLU A 83 19.26 -15.96 1.61
CA GLU A 83 19.46 -16.12 3.06
C GLU A 83 20.75 -16.85 3.40
N LYS A 84 21.32 -17.61 2.46
CA LYS A 84 22.58 -18.34 2.66
C LYS A 84 23.77 -17.41 2.82
N LEU A 85 23.68 -16.17 2.37
CA LEU A 85 24.71 -15.16 2.52
C LEU A 85 24.79 -14.57 3.93
N CYS A 86 23.75 -14.80 4.75
CA CYS A 86 23.71 -14.33 6.12
C CYS A 86 24.72 -15.04 7.01
N VAL A 87 25.51 -14.29 7.76
CA VAL A 87 26.55 -14.83 8.67
C VAL A 87 26.09 -14.86 10.13
N SER A 88 25.00 -14.20 10.47
CA SER A 88 24.44 -14.16 11.83
C SER A 88 22.93 -14.39 11.83
N ASP A 89 22.39 -14.76 13.01
CA ASP A 89 20.95 -14.90 13.20
C ASP A 89 20.23 -13.58 13.08
N GLU A 90 20.86 -12.48 13.49
CA GLU A 90 20.32 -11.13 13.35
C GLU A 90 20.15 -10.75 11.88
N GLU A 91 21.13 -11.03 11.04
CA GLU A 91 21.02 -10.81 9.60
C GLU A 91 19.91 -11.63 8.96
N ARG A 92 19.76 -12.89 9.35
CA ARG A 92 18.67 -13.76 8.87
C ARG A 92 17.31 -13.19 9.26
N GLN A 93 17.19 -12.70 10.48
CA GLN A 93 15.95 -12.10 10.97
C GLN A 93 15.62 -10.80 10.20
N ILE A 94 16.62 -9.96 9.94
CA ILE A 94 16.45 -8.74 9.14
C ILE A 94 15.98 -9.10 7.72
N VAL A 95 16.58 -10.09 7.09
CA VAL A 95 16.20 -10.56 5.75
C VAL A 95 14.75 -11.05 5.74
N LYS A 96 14.37 -11.88 6.69
CA LYS A 96 13.00 -12.40 6.81
C LYS A 96 11.98 -11.28 6.96
N LEU A 97 12.27 -10.31 7.84
CA LEU A 97 11.38 -9.17 8.06
C LEU A 97 11.30 -8.28 6.82
N THR A 98 12.40 -8.06 6.13
CA THR A 98 12.43 -7.29 4.88
C THR A 98 11.60 -7.95 3.79
N LEU A 99 11.71 -9.26 3.63
CA LEU A 99 10.89 -10.03 2.68
C LEU A 99 9.40 -10.00 3.04
N ASN A 100 9.08 -10.07 4.32
CA ASN A 100 7.70 -9.96 4.80
C ASN A 100 7.11 -8.56 4.52
N CYS A 101 7.88 -7.51 4.72
CA CYS A 101 7.48 -6.15 4.35
C CYS A 101 7.20 -6.03 2.85
N ALA A 102 8.08 -6.58 2.01
CA ALA A 102 7.91 -6.56 0.56
C ALA A 102 6.64 -7.29 0.11
N ASP A 103 6.36 -8.46 0.70
CA ASP A 103 5.14 -9.23 0.43
C ASP A 103 3.88 -8.45 0.80
N LEU A 104 3.85 -7.84 1.98
CA LEU A 104 2.72 -7.03 2.44
C LEU A 104 2.49 -5.80 1.54
N LEU A 105 3.55 -5.12 1.12
CA LEU A 105 3.48 -3.99 0.19
C LEU A 105 2.91 -4.42 -1.16
N GLN A 106 3.34 -5.56 -1.68
CA GLN A 106 2.83 -6.09 -2.94
C GLN A 106 1.34 -6.41 -2.86
N LYS A 107 0.92 -7.09 -1.80
CA LYS A 107 -0.49 -7.45 -1.57
C LYS A 107 -1.37 -6.22 -1.43
N ALA A 108 -0.94 -5.25 -0.63
CA ALA A 108 -1.67 -3.99 -0.45
C ALA A 108 -1.74 -3.20 -1.75
N GLY A 109 -0.65 -3.15 -2.52
CA GLY A 109 -0.58 -2.47 -3.81
C GLY A 109 -1.53 -3.08 -4.86
N GLN A 110 -1.66 -4.40 -4.90
CA GLN A 110 -2.60 -5.09 -5.79
C GLN A 110 -4.05 -4.74 -5.46
N LEU A 111 -4.40 -4.74 -4.18
CA LEU A 111 -5.75 -4.37 -3.72
C LEU A 111 -6.05 -2.90 -4.00
N ASP A 112 -5.10 -2.01 -3.81
CA ASP A 112 -5.25 -0.58 -4.07
C ASP A 112 -5.49 -0.33 -5.57
N ARG A 113 -4.76 -1.00 -6.44
CA ARG A 113 -4.98 -0.92 -7.90
C ARG A 113 -6.37 -1.42 -8.28
N SER A 114 -6.82 -2.53 -7.73
CA SER A 114 -8.16 -3.07 -7.94
C SER A 114 -9.24 -2.07 -7.51
N ALA A 115 -9.08 -1.46 -6.33
CA ALA A 115 -10.01 -0.45 -5.83
C ALA A 115 -10.05 0.79 -6.73
N ARG A 116 -8.90 1.27 -7.21
CA ARG A 116 -8.81 2.40 -8.15
C ARG A 116 -9.49 2.11 -9.49
N GLU A 117 -9.34 0.91 -10.02
CA GLU A 117 -10.00 0.48 -11.26
C GLU A 117 -11.52 0.48 -11.09
N ILE A 118 -12.04 -0.03 -9.97
CA ILE A 118 -13.48 0.00 -9.66
C ILE A 118 -13.99 1.44 -9.60
N LEU A 119 -13.29 2.32 -8.88
CA LEU A 119 -13.68 3.74 -8.76
C LEU A 119 -13.64 4.47 -10.10
N THR A 120 -12.62 4.21 -10.91
CA THR A 120 -12.48 4.80 -12.25
C THR A 120 -13.66 4.40 -13.14
N HIS A 121 -14.03 3.13 -13.13
CA HIS A 121 -15.17 2.62 -13.89
C HIS A 121 -16.49 3.27 -13.42
N GLN A 122 -16.70 3.39 -12.12
CA GLN A 122 -17.87 4.07 -11.57
C GLN A 122 -17.94 5.55 -11.96
N CYS A 123 -16.80 6.25 -11.98
CA CYS A 123 -16.71 7.63 -12.41
C CYS A 123 -17.07 7.79 -13.90
N GLU A 124 -16.61 6.87 -14.76
CA GLU A 124 -16.94 6.85 -16.19
C GLU A 124 -18.43 6.62 -16.43
N GLU A 125 -19.03 5.70 -15.70
CA GLU A 125 -20.49 5.45 -15.75
C GLU A 125 -21.29 6.68 -15.34
N LEU A 126 -20.89 7.38 -14.29
CA LEU A 126 -21.55 8.60 -13.85
C LEU A 126 -21.43 9.72 -14.87
N LYS A 127 -20.26 9.89 -15.49
CA LYS A 127 -20.06 10.88 -16.58
C LYS A 127 -20.96 10.59 -17.76
N GLU A 128 -21.11 9.35 -18.14
CA GLU A 128 -22.01 8.94 -19.22
C GLU A 128 -23.47 9.24 -18.90
N LYS A 129 -23.93 8.92 -17.68
CA LYS A 129 -25.28 9.26 -17.20
C LYS A 129 -25.53 10.77 -17.21
N ILE A 130 -24.55 11.57 -16.76
CA ILE A 130 -24.65 13.04 -16.78
C ILE A 130 -24.77 13.54 -18.22
N ASN A 131 -24.00 12.99 -19.14
CA ASN A 131 -24.04 13.37 -20.55
C ASN A 131 -25.40 13.02 -21.19
N GLN A 132 -25.96 11.86 -20.85
CA GLN A 132 -27.30 11.45 -21.30
C GLN A 132 -28.38 12.40 -20.79
N LEU A 133 -28.31 12.79 -19.52
CA LEU A 133 -29.25 13.76 -18.90
C LEU A 133 -29.13 15.14 -19.59
N ARG A 134 -27.92 15.60 -19.88
CA ARG A 134 -27.71 16.86 -20.60
C ARG A 134 -28.27 16.85 -22.02
N LYS A 135 -28.17 15.72 -22.71
CA LYS A 135 -28.78 15.52 -24.03
C LYS A 135 -30.31 15.54 -23.95
N ALA A 136 -30.87 14.92 -22.91
CA ALA A 136 -32.31 14.91 -22.66
C ALA A 136 -32.84 16.32 -22.37
N GLU A 137 -32.11 17.14 -21.61
CA GLU A 137 -32.43 18.55 -21.37
C GLU A 137 -32.42 19.39 -22.64
N LYS A 138 -31.49 19.14 -23.58
CA LYS A 138 -31.39 19.84 -24.83
C LYS A 138 -32.45 19.41 -25.85
N ASN A 139 -33.03 18.23 -25.72
CA ASN A 139 -34.08 17.67 -26.59
C ASN A 139 -35.28 17.20 -25.75
N PRO A 140 -36.17 18.10 -25.30
CA PRO A 140 -37.34 17.74 -24.50
C PRO A 140 -38.27 16.72 -25.15
N ASN A 141 -38.29 16.65 -26.48
CA ASN A 141 -39.14 15.72 -27.24
C ASN A 141 -38.67 14.26 -27.09
N LEU A 142 -37.37 13.99 -26.91
CA LEU A 142 -36.86 12.65 -26.60
C LEU A 142 -37.28 12.17 -25.23
N TYR A 143 -37.49 13.08 -24.29
CA TYR A 143 -37.93 12.76 -22.93
C TYR A 143 -39.42 12.46 -22.88
N ARG A 144 -40.24 13.07 -23.74
CA ARG A 144 -41.69 12.85 -23.83
C ARG A 144 -42.04 11.52 -24.49
N ASP A 145 -41.23 11.05 -25.44
CA ASP A 145 -41.43 9.79 -26.15
C ASP A 145 -41.09 8.55 -25.32
N THR A 146 -40.37 8.72 -24.18
CA THR A 146 -40.02 7.66 -23.23
C THR A 146 -40.98 7.51 -22.06
N VAL A 147 -41.98 8.36 -21.96
CA VAL A 147 -43.08 8.33 -20.98
C VAL A 147 -44.34 7.82 -21.67
#